data_6886e3c678b13b45668590cf2c218767
#
_entry.id   6886e3c678b13b45668590cf2c218767
#
_cell.length_a   1.000
_cell.length_b   1.000
_cell.length_c   1.000
_cell.angle_alpha   90.00
_cell.angle_beta   90.00
_cell.angle_gamma   90.00
#
_symmetry.space_group_name_H-M   'P 1'
#
loop_
_entity.id
_entity.type
_entity.pdbx_description
1 polymer ?
#
loop_
_entity_poly.entity_id
_entity_poly.type
_entity_poly.pdbx_seq_one_letter_code
_entity_poly.pdbx_strand_id
1 'polypeptide(L)'
;ESYLGSDQKSDPHCDFARLNSENDDLILLSGNHLGLFGKLYKLNRLKLIEKSLEKLKNIFGTRFYLEIQRHNDPQEKNYENYLIQVSKKMQIPLIATQEVYYLNPNMYEAHNALTCIGSKSFVDDLKSSKYSDQHFLKTSHDLANLFSDIPEALENNYNFTQRFSFKPKKSIPVLPKIDNKKDINIEKEILNQAKAGLKNRLENFVFKKKKNKF
;
A
#
# COMPACT_ATOMS: atom_id res chain seq x y z
N GLU A 1 4.05 -11.83 4.82
CA GLU A 1 3.35 -12.98 4.23
C GLU A 1 2.41 -12.61 3.07
N SER A 2 1.66 -11.48 3.13
CA SER A 2 0.85 -11.03 1.98
C SER A 2 1.68 -10.85 0.71
N TYR A 3 2.93 -10.40 0.85
CA TYR A 3 3.87 -10.27 -0.25
C TYR A 3 4.34 -11.63 -0.80
N LEU A 4 4.54 -12.62 0.07
CA LEU A 4 4.99 -13.96 -0.31
C LEU A 4 3.84 -14.85 -0.82
N GLY A 5 2.62 -14.61 -0.35
CA GLY A 5 1.43 -15.37 -0.71
C GLY A 5 0.71 -14.88 -1.97
N SER A 6 1.07 -13.70 -2.48
CA SER A 6 0.50 -13.19 -3.72
C SER A 6 1.23 -13.76 -4.94
N ASP A 7 0.45 -14.03 -5.98
CA ASP A 7 0.93 -14.37 -7.32
C ASP A 7 1.82 -13.23 -7.85
N GLN A 8 2.86 -13.53 -8.59
CA GLN A 8 3.80 -12.52 -9.14
C GLN A 8 3.13 -11.44 -10.01
N LYS A 9 1.87 -11.66 -10.39
CA LYS A 9 1.09 -10.75 -11.25
C LYS A 9 0.10 -9.88 -10.49
N SER A 10 -0.13 -10.12 -9.19
CA SER A 10 -1.06 -9.37 -8.36
C SER A 10 -0.33 -8.56 -7.30
N ASP A 11 -0.87 -7.39 -6.97
CA ASP A 11 -0.37 -6.60 -5.84
C ASP A 11 -0.52 -7.39 -4.52
N PRO A 12 0.42 -7.22 -3.57
CA PRO A 12 0.32 -7.83 -2.26
C PRO A 12 -1.01 -7.49 -1.58
N HIS A 13 -1.74 -8.49 -1.14
CA HIS A 13 -3.07 -8.33 -0.54
C HIS A 13 -3.30 -9.33 0.59
N CYS A 14 -4.29 -9.06 1.40
CA CYS A 14 -4.80 -10.00 2.40
C CYS A 14 -6.32 -10.03 2.35
N ASP A 15 -6.91 -11.13 2.77
CA ASP A 15 -8.35 -11.29 2.86
C ASP A 15 -8.91 -10.96 4.25
N PHE A 16 -10.24 -10.92 4.36
CA PHE A 16 -10.91 -10.65 5.64
C PHE A 16 -10.69 -11.75 6.69
N ALA A 17 -10.46 -12.99 6.29
CA ALA A 17 -10.22 -14.07 7.23
C ALA A 17 -8.90 -13.85 7.95
N ARG A 18 -7.88 -13.46 7.20
CA ARG A 18 -6.58 -13.14 7.73
C ARG A 18 -6.59 -11.88 8.62
N LEU A 19 -7.26 -10.80 8.17
CA LEU A 19 -7.45 -9.62 9.00
C LEU A 19 -8.16 -9.94 10.31
N ASN A 20 -9.08 -10.90 10.33
CA ASN A 20 -9.76 -11.32 11.54
C ASN A 20 -8.86 -12.12 12.49
N SER A 21 -7.94 -12.93 11.97
CA SER A 21 -7.06 -13.78 12.78
C SER A 21 -5.75 -13.12 13.21
N GLU A 22 -5.29 -12.10 12.48
CA GLU A 22 -3.95 -11.50 12.66
C GLU A 22 -4.05 -9.96 12.79
N ASN A 23 -5.03 -9.45 13.54
CA ASN A 23 -5.24 -8.01 13.69
C ASN A 23 -4.75 -7.43 15.02
N ASP A 24 -4.14 -8.21 15.89
CA ASP A 24 -3.62 -7.75 17.17
C ASP A 24 -2.58 -6.64 16.93
N ASP A 25 -2.64 -5.62 17.77
CA ASP A 25 -1.77 -4.44 17.73
C ASP A 25 -1.81 -3.62 16.42
N LEU A 26 -2.79 -3.88 15.53
CA LEU A 26 -3.01 -3.10 14.33
C LEU A 26 -4.14 -2.09 14.50
N ILE A 27 -3.96 -0.90 13.92
CA ILE A 27 -5.03 0.08 13.71
C ILE A 27 -5.34 0.12 12.21
N LEU A 28 -6.61 0.17 11.85
CA LEU A 28 -7.08 0.17 10.46
C LEU A 28 -7.67 1.53 10.10
N LEU A 29 -7.24 2.08 8.96
CA LEU A 29 -7.86 3.21 8.28
C LEU A 29 -8.60 2.73 7.04
N SER A 30 -9.76 3.31 6.74
CA SER A 30 -10.59 2.86 5.60
C SER A 30 -9.99 3.15 4.22
N GLY A 31 -9.01 4.03 4.15
CA GLY A 31 -8.47 4.54 2.90
C GLY A 31 -9.34 5.65 2.28
N ASN A 32 -8.75 6.34 1.30
CA ASN A 32 -9.35 7.47 0.60
C ASN A 32 -10.29 7.04 -0.56
N HIS A 33 -10.72 7.99 -1.38
CA HIS A 33 -11.62 7.78 -2.52
C HIS A 33 -11.02 6.90 -3.64
N LEU A 34 -9.71 6.70 -3.68
CA LEU A 34 -9.02 5.77 -4.60
C LEU A 34 -8.86 4.36 -4.03
N GLY A 35 -9.09 4.19 -2.73
CA GLY A 35 -9.02 2.92 -2.04
C GLY A 35 -10.20 1.99 -2.34
N LEU A 36 -10.27 0.87 -1.61
CA LEU A 36 -11.30 -0.15 -1.81
C LEU A 36 -12.72 0.43 -1.70
N PHE A 37 -13.01 1.16 -0.62
CA PHE A 37 -14.35 1.70 -0.38
C PHE A 37 -14.69 2.85 -1.32
N GLY A 38 -13.72 3.68 -1.71
CA GLY A 38 -13.92 4.72 -2.72
C GLY A 38 -14.26 4.14 -4.10
N LYS A 39 -13.59 3.06 -4.50
CA LYS A 39 -13.92 2.31 -5.73
C LYS A 39 -15.32 1.72 -5.69
N LEU A 40 -15.72 1.12 -4.56
CA LEU A 40 -17.08 0.59 -4.38
C LEU A 40 -18.14 1.71 -4.39
N TYR A 41 -17.82 2.89 -3.83
CA TYR A 41 -18.68 4.05 -3.85
C TYR A 41 -18.93 4.54 -5.29
N LYS A 42 -17.89 4.67 -6.12
CA LYS A 42 -18.00 5.00 -7.55
C LYS A 42 -18.88 4.01 -8.32
N LEU A 43 -18.85 2.75 -7.93
CA LEU A 43 -19.69 1.69 -8.51
C LEU A 43 -21.10 1.62 -7.90
N ASN A 44 -21.47 2.59 -7.04
CA ASN A 44 -22.75 2.63 -6.32
C ASN A 44 -23.07 1.36 -5.51
N ARG A 45 -22.03 0.71 -4.95
CA ARG A 45 -22.17 -0.52 -4.16
C ARG A 45 -22.30 -0.24 -2.65
N LEU A 46 -23.19 0.72 -2.28
CA LEU A 46 -23.31 1.24 -0.91
C LEU A 46 -23.61 0.15 0.13
N LYS A 47 -24.51 -0.78 -0.16
CA LYS A 47 -24.84 -1.90 0.74
C LYS A 47 -23.61 -2.80 1.03
N LEU A 48 -22.74 -2.99 0.02
CA LEU A 48 -21.52 -3.77 0.19
C LEU A 48 -20.50 -3.04 1.07
N ILE A 49 -20.40 -1.72 0.91
CA ILE A 49 -19.56 -0.87 1.78
C ILE A 49 -20.03 -1.00 3.22
N GLU A 50 -21.31 -0.73 3.51
CA GLU A 50 -21.87 -0.79 4.86
C GLU A 50 -21.62 -2.15 5.52
N LYS A 51 -21.91 -3.25 4.81
CA LYS A 51 -21.65 -4.60 5.31
C LYS A 51 -20.18 -4.87 5.60
N SER A 52 -19.27 -4.34 4.78
CA SER A 52 -17.82 -4.51 4.98
C SER A 52 -17.31 -3.65 6.13
N LEU A 53 -17.80 -2.41 6.26
CA LEU A 53 -17.46 -1.54 7.39
C LEU A 53 -17.95 -2.12 8.73
N GLU A 54 -19.16 -2.71 8.75
CA GLU A 54 -19.67 -3.39 9.94
C GLU A 54 -18.77 -4.55 10.36
N LYS A 55 -18.33 -5.39 9.41
CA LYS A 55 -17.37 -6.45 9.68
C LYS A 55 -16.06 -5.91 10.24
N LEU A 56 -15.50 -4.88 9.62
CA LEU A 56 -14.25 -4.27 10.10
C LEU A 56 -14.40 -3.62 11.46
N LYS A 57 -15.53 -2.96 11.73
CA LYS A 57 -15.84 -2.42 13.05
C LYS A 57 -15.89 -3.52 14.11
N ASN A 58 -16.46 -4.68 13.79
CA ASN A 58 -16.52 -5.82 14.71
C ASN A 58 -15.13 -6.43 14.97
N ILE A 59 -14.25 -6.46 13.97
CA ILE A 59 -12.88 -6.99 14.09
C ILE A 59 -11.98 -6.01 14.88
N PHE A 60 -11.99 -4.73 14.51
CA PHE A 60 -11.03 -3.75 15.03
C PHE A 60 -11.57 -2.91 16.20
N GLY A 61 -12.89 -2.84 16.40
CA GLY A 61 -13.50 -2.06 17.47
C GLY A 61 -13.08 -0.59 17.42
N THR A 62 -12.50 -0.09 18.51
CA THR A 62 -12.00 1.30 18.64
C THR A 62 -10.72 1.56 17.83
N ARG A 63 -10.14 0.56 17.20
CA ARG A 63 -8.94 0.66 16.35
C ARG A 63 -9.27 0.87 14.87
N PHE A 64 -10.53 1.15 14.53
CA PHE A 64 -10.99 1.38 13.17
C PHE A 64 -11.43 2.83 12.99
N TYR A 65 -10.92 3.49 11.92
CA TYR A 65 -11.25 4.87 11.57
C TYR A 65 -11.66 4.97 10.11
N LEU A 66 -12.62 5.85 9.82
CA LEU A 66 -12.91 6.29 8.45
C LEU A 66 -11.97 7.44 8.10
N GLU A 67 -11.21 7.26 7.04
CA GLU A 67 -10.17 8.18 6.62
C GLU A 67 -10.70 9.19 5.60
N ILE A 68 -10.46 10.47 5.87
CA ILE A 68 -10.78 11.57 4.96
C ILE A 68 -9.51 12.31 4.57
N GLN A 69 -9.41 12.67 3.29
CA GLN A 69 -8.28 13.39 2.71
C GLN A 69 -8.80 14.50 1.79
N ARG A 70 -8.03 15.59 1.66
CA ARG A 70 -8.38 16.75 0.82
C ARG A 70 -7.17 17.21 0.01
N HIS A 71 -7.15 16.85 -1.28
CA HIS A 71 -6.10 17.19 -2.24
C HIS A 71 -6.64 17.92 -3.47
N ASN A 72 -7.83 18.53 -3.37
CA ASN A 72 -8.55 19.18 -4.49
C ASN A 72 -8.97 18.24 -5.62
N ASP A 73 -9.10 16.93 -5.38
CA ASP A 73 -9.75 16.04 -6.34
C ASP A 73 -11.26 16.25 -6.28
N PRO A 74 -11.93 16.55 -7.41
CA PRO A 74 -13.39 16.74 -7.44
C PRO A 74 -14.20 15.55 -6.89
N GLN A 75 -13.63 14.35 -6.88
CA GLN A 75 -14.29 13.15 -6.41
C GLN A 75 -14.19 12.97 -4.89
N GLU A 76 -13.24 13.64 -4.23
CA GLU A 76 -13.08 13.59 -2.77
C GLU A 76 -14.32 14.07 -2.03
N LYS A 77 -14.88 15.22 -2.43
CA LYS A 77 -15.96 15.86 -1.70
C LYS A 77 -17.23 15.00 -1.57
N ASN A 78 -17.62 14.32 -2.64
CA ASN A 78 -18.80 13.46 -2.62
C ASN A 78 -18.59 12.23 -1.74
N TYR A 79 -17.40 11.64 -1.82
CA TYR A 79 -17.04 10.50 -1.00
C TYR A 79 -16.89 10.89 0.49
N GLU A 80 -16.27 12.02 0.79
CA GLU A 80 -16.18 12.59 2.14
C GLU A 80 -17.56 12.78 2.78
N ASN A 81 -18.50 13.42 2.04
CA ASN A 81 -19.88 13.61 2.51
C ASN A 81 -20.55 12.27 2.86
N TYR A 82 -20.34 11.24 2.05
CA TYR A 82 -20.82 9.90 2.32
C TYR A 82 -20.18 9.33 3.60
N LEU A 83 -18.86 9.44 3.76
CA LEU A 83 -18.16 8.96 4.95
C LEU A 83 -18.61 9.66 6.24
N ILE A 84 -18.89 10.97 6.18
CA ILE A 84 -19.43 11.72 7.33
C ILE A 84 -20.80 11.16 7.75
N GLN A 85 -21.67 10.85 6.79
CA GLN A 85 -22.97 10.24 7.08
C GLN A 85 -22.82 8.84 7.69
N VAL A 86 -21.95 8.03 7.11
CA VAL A 86 -21.65 6.67 7.60
C VAL A 86 -21.02 6.70 8.99
N SER A 87 -20.09 7.62 9.23
CA SER A 87 -19.47 7.83 10.55
C SER A 87 -20.53 8.04 11.63
N LYS A 88 -21.48 8.96 11.39
CA LYS A 88 -22.58 9.24 12.32
C LYS A 88 -23.51 8.03 12.50
N LYS A 89 -23.90 7.38 11.39
CA LYS A 89 -24.79 6.20 11.41
C LYS A 89 -24.19 5.02 12.13
N MET A 90 -22.93 4.72 11.87
CA MET A 90 -22.25 3.51 12.35
C MET A 90 -21.38 3.77 13.57
N GLN A 91 -21.28 5.02 14.04
CA GLN A 91 -20.41 5.42 15.15
C GLN A 91 -18.95 4.92 14.97
N ILE A 92 -18.39 5.18 13.79
CA ILE A 92 -17.00 4.95 13.47
C ILE A 92 -16.32 6.32 13.39
N PRO A 93 -15.25 6.58 14.18
CA PRO A 93 -14.61 7.89 14.18
C PRO A 93 -13.98 8.23 12.85
N LEU A 94 -14.02 9.52 12.48
CA LEU A 94 -13.30 10.07 11.34
C LEU A 94 -11.86 10.38 11.74
N ILE A 95 -10.93 10.26 10.79
CA ILE A 95 -9.56 10.74 10.92
C ILE A 95 -9.15 11.50 9.67
N ALA A 96 -8.60 12.70 9.84
CA ALA A 96 -8.06 13.50 8.75
C ALA A 96 -6.60 13.13 8.52
N THR A 97 -6.26 12.72 7.33
CA THR A 97 -4.89 12.40 6.93
C THR A 97 -4.50 13.15 5.66
N GLN A 98 -3.23 13.07 5.29
CA GLN A 98 -2.75 13.56 4.01
C GLN A 98 -1.82 12.54 3.36
N GLU A 99 -1.92 12.42 2.06
CA GLU A 99 -0.97 11.68 1.24
C GLU A 99 0.12 12.66 0.77
N VAL A 100 1.37 12.46 1.20
CA VAL A 100 2.46 13.41 0.99
C VAL A 100 3.53 12.78 0.10
N TYR A 101 3.88 13.47 -0.99
CA TYR A 101 4.94 13.05 -1.92
C TYR A 101 6.10 14.03 -1.97
N TYR A 102 5.91 15.28 -1.58
CA TYR A 102 6.94 16.32 -1.63
C TYR A 102 6.75 17.39 -0.54
N LEU A 103 7.80 18.19 -0.30
CA LEU A 103 7.81 19.13 0.82
C LEU A 103 7.04 20.41 0.53
N ASN A 104 7.09 20.92 -0.70
CA ASN A 104 6.53 22.22 -1.07
C ASN A 104 5.70 22.10 -2.36
N PRO A 105 4.66 22.94 -2.56
CA PRO A 105 3.82 22.90 -3.76
C PRO A 105 4.58 23.06 -5.09
N ASN A 106 5.67 23.85 -5.08
CA ASN A 106 6.52 24.09 -6.26
C ASN A 106 7.31 22.85 -6.72
N MET A 107 7.33 21.78 -5.92
CA MET A 107 7.95 20.50 -6.29
C MET A 107 7.02 19.58 -7.12
N TYR A 108 5.79 20.01 -7.34
CA TYR A 108 4.79 19.23 -8.08
C TYR A 108 5.26 18.82 -9.49
N GLU A 109 5.81 19.78 -10.26
CA GLU A 109 6.31 19.49 -11.61
C GLU A 109 7.48 18.50 -11.60
N ALA A 110 8.40 18.64 -10.65
CA ALA A 110 9.52 17.71 -10.50
C ALA A 110 9.04 16.30 -10.12
N HIS A 111 8.02 16.20 -9.26
CA HIS A 111 7.40 14.93 -8.92
C HIS A 111 6.70 14.28 -10.12
N ASN A 112 6.01 15.07 -10.96
CA ASN A 112 5.41 14.57 -12.19
C ASN A 112 6.47 14.02 -13.16
N ALA A 113 7.59 14.71 -13.33
CA ALA A 113 8.71 14.20 -14.14
C ALA A 113 9.24 12.86 -13.57
N LEU A 114 9.37 12.75 -12.24
CA LEU A 114 9.79 11.51 -11.60
C LEU A 114 8.79 10.34 -11.84
N THR A 115 7.48 10.63 -11.77
CA THR A 115 6.45 9.61 -12.05
C THR A 115 6.45 9.17 -13.50
N CYS A 116 6.77 10.07 -14.44
CA CYS A 116 6.96 9.72 -15.87
C CYS A 116 8.14 8.78 -16.07
N ILE A 117 9.27 9.03 -15.40
CA ILE A 117 10.43 8.12 -15.45
C ILE A 117 10.02 6.73 -14.94
N GLY A 118 9.30 6.66 -13.83
CA GLY A 118 8.82 5.38 -13.26
C GLY A 118 7.86 4.62 -14.16
N SER A 119 6.97 5.32 -14.85
CA SER A 119 5.98 4.74 -15.78
C SER A 119 6.48 4.57 -17.21
N LYS A 120 7.72 5.01 -17.51
CA LYS A 120 8.30 5.02 -18.85
C LYS A 120 7.45 5.79 -19.87
N SER A 121 6.88 6.92 -19.46
CA SER A 121 6.08 7.84 -20.26
C SER A 121 6.75 9.20 -20.38
N PHE A 122 6.27 10.04 -21.29
CA PHE A 122 6.74 11.42 -21.43
C PHE A 122 5.87 12.38 -20.63
N VAL A 123 6.46 13.51 -20.21
CA VAL A 123 5.74 14.54 -19.45
C VAL A 123 4.55 15.10 -20.26
N ASP A 124 4.70 15.23 -21.57
CA ASP A 124 3.65 15.71 -22.49
C ASP A 124 2.51 14.70 -22.67
N ASP A 125 2.72 13.43 -22.34
CA ASP A 125 1.70 12.37 -22.42
C ASP A 125 0.76 12.37 -21.18
N LEU A 126 1.12 13.10 -20.14
CA LEU A 126 0.30 13.22 -18.93
C LEU A 126 -0.95 14.09 -19.16
N LYS A 127 -1.96 13.51 -19.79
CA LYS A 127 -3.27 14.15 -19.95
C LYS A 127 -3.99 14.41 -18.61
N SER A 128 -3.65 13.69 -17.56
CA SER A 128 -4.04 13.96 -16.17
C SER A 128 -3.00 13.37 -15.21
N SER A 129 -2.34 14.21 -14.42
CA SER A 129 -1.56 13.72 -13.30
C SER A 129 -2.48 13.01 -12.31
N LYS A 130 -2.05 11.87 -11.79
CA LYS A 130 -2.73 11.17 -10.69
C LYS A 130 -2.72 11.99 -9.39
N TYR A 131 -1.78 12.93 -9.29
CA TYR A 131 -1.55 13.74 -8.10
C TYR A 131 -1.79 15.20 -8.41
N SER A 132 -2.22 15.98 -7.41
CA SER A 132 -2.37 17.43 -7.48
C SER A 132 -1.20 18.13 -6.79
N ASP A 133 -1.09 19.43 -6.95
CA ASP A 133 -0.16 20.30 -6.23
C ASP A 133 -0.41 20.31 -4.70
N GLN A 134 -1.50 19.71 -4.25
CA GLN A 134 -1.89 19.61 -2.84
C GLN A 134 -1.28 18.41 -2.09
N HIS A 135 -0.49 17.58 -2.74
CA HIS A 135 0.21 16.44 -2.11
C HIS A 135 1.55 16.85 -1.47
N PHE A 136 1.70 18.10 -1.05
CA PHE A 136 2.85 18.57 -0.28
C PHE A 136 2.64 18.39 1.23
N LEU A 137 3.73 18.40 1.98
CA LEU A 137 3.71 18.33 3.44
C LEU A 137 3.11 19.62 4.02
N LYS A 138 1.84 19.55 4.41
CA LYS A 138 1.13 20.68 5.03
C LYS A 138 1.57 20.89 6.47
N THR A 139 1.62 22.14 6.90
CA THR A 139 1.83 22.48 8.31
C THR A 139 0.59 22.15 9.14
N SER A 140 0.75 22.09 10.47
CA SER A 140 -0.39 21.92 11.38
C SER A 140 -1.43 23.04 11.22
N HIS A 141 -0.98 24.25 10.91
CA HIS A 141 -1.89 25.38 10.64
C HIS A 141 -2.68 25.20 9.34
N ASP A 142 -2.02 24.75 8.27
CA ASP A 142 -2.69 24.47 6.99
C ASP A 142 -3.75 23.37 7.16
N LEU A 143 -3.43 22.33 7.91
CA LEU A 143 -4.38 21.24 8.19
C LEU A 143 -5.55 21.73 9.07
N ALA A 144 -5.30 22.57 10.08
CA ALA A 144 -6.34 23.13 10.91
C ALA A 144 -7.32 23.99 10.09
N ASN A 145 -6.82 24.77 9.14
CA ASN A 145 -7.65 25.54 8.22
C ASN A 145 -8.42 24.65 7.25
N LEU A 146 -7.74 23.64 6.68
CA LEU A 146 -8.31 22.74 5.67
C LEU A 146 -9.48 21.90 6.22
N PHE A 147 -9.41 21.49 7.49
CA PHE A 147 -10.43 20.67 8.16
C PHE A 147 -11.17 21.41 9.28
N SER A 148 -11.23 22.76 9.20
CA SER A 148 -11.90 23.60 10.21
C SER A 148 -13.38 23.28 10.41
N ASP A 149 -14.03 22.68 9.39
CA ASP A 149 -15.42 22.22 9.41
C ASP A 149 -15.60 20.85 10.08
N ILE A 150 -14.53 20.11 10.33
CA ILE A 150 -14.54 18.77 10.98
C ILE A 150 -13.37 18.67 11.97
N PRO A 151 -13.35 19.49 13.02
CA PRO A 151 -12.21 19.55 13.96
C PRO A 151 -11.96 18.23 14.69
N GLU A 152 -12.99 17.41 14.92
CA GLU A 152 -12.86 16.10 15.55
C GLU A 152 -11.99 15.13 14.74
N ALA A 153 -11.94 15.27 13.41
CA ALA A 153 -11.09 14.42 12.58
C ALA A 153 -9.59 14.74 12.77
N LEU A 154 -9.25 15.99 13.06
CA LEU A 154 -7.90 16.41 13.40
C LEU A 154 -7.52 16.05 14.83
N GLU A 155 -8.46 16.18 15.78
CA GLU A 155 -8.26 15.73 17.15
C GLU A 155 -7.98 14.22 17.19
N ASN A 156 -8.73 13.44 16.41
CA ASN A 156 -8.47 12.01 16.25
C ASN A 156 -7.08 11.73 15.63
N ASN A 157 -6.61 12.53 14.69
CA ASN A 157 -5.26 12.40 14.13
C ASN A 157 -4.18 12.67 15.19
N TYR A 158 -4.35 13.68 16.03
CA TYR A 158 -3.43 13.95 17.14
C TYR A 158 -3.43 12.79 18.15
N ASN A 159 -4.61 12.34 18.59
CA ASN A 159 -4.77 11.24 19.54
C ASN A 159 -4.29 9.90 18.97
N PHE A 160 -4.41 9.70 17.66
CA PHE A 160 -3.95 8.51 16.96
C PHE A 160 -2.46 8.25 17.19
N THR A 161 -1.62 9.29 17.15
CA THR A 161 -0.17 9.15 17.36
C THR A 161 0.20 8.69 18.76
N GLN A 162 -0.63 8.98 19.76
CA GLN A 162 -0.42 8.57 21.15
C GLN A 162 -0.69 7.07 21.38
N ARG A 163 -1.32 6.40 20.41
CA ARG A 163 -1.69 4.98 20.50
C ARG A 163 -0.60 4.04 20.04
N PHE A 164 0.51 4.56 19.47
CA PHE A 164 1.61 3.75 18.97
C PHE A 164 2.76 3.69 19.96
N SER A 165 3.19 2.47 20.28
CA SER A 165 4.41 2.21 21.07
C SER A 165 5.47 1.46 20.27
N PHE A 166 5.13 1.00 19.06
CA PHE A 166 6.03 0.21 18.23
C PHE A 166 7.14 1.06 17.60
N LYS A 167 8.38 0.63 17.80
CA LYS A 167 9.54 1.20 17.14
C LYS A 167 10.20 0.15 16.24
N PRO A 168 10.28 0.35 14.92
CA PRO A 168 10.96 -0.56 14.03
C PRO A 168 12.43 -0.73 14.44
N LYS A 169 12.90 -1.98 14.53
CA LYS A 169 14.30 -2.30 14.79
C LYS A 169 14.99 -2.66 13.48
N LYS A 170 16.18 -2.12 13.27
CA LYS A 170 17.02 -2.57 12.14
C LYS A 170 17.41 -4.02 12.38
N SER A 171 17.19 -4.88 11.40
CA SER A 171 17.68 -6.25 11.37
C SER A 171 18.85 -6.35 10.40
N ILE A 172 19.77 -7.25 10.70
CA ILE A 172 20.83 -7.62 9.74
C ILE A 172 20.14 -8.41 8.62
N PRO A 173 20.39 -8.07 7.34
CA PRO A 173 19.84 -8.84 6.23
C PRO A 173 20.24 -10.31 6.35
N VAL A 174 19.27 -11.21 6.35
CA VAL A 174 19.50 -12.64 6.40
C VAL A 174 19.21 -13.22 5.02
N LEU A 175 20.23 -13.80 4.40
CA LEU A 175 20.02 -14.56 3.16
C LEU A 175 19.23 -15.83 3.49
N PRO A 176 18.22 -16.19 2.68
CA PRO A 176 17.49 -17.44 2.88
C PRO A 176 18.44 -18.63 2.75
N LYS A 177 18.33 -19.58 3.68
CA LYS A 177 19.08 -20.83 3.58
C LYS A 177 18.53 -21.66 2.45
N ILE A 178 19.39 -22.19 1.59
CA ILE A 178 19.03 -22.98 0.41
C ILE A 178 18.41 -24.33 0.81
N ASP A 179 18.75 -24.84 2.00
CA ASP A 179 18.17 -26.07 2.53
C ASP A 179 18.09 -26.02 4.07
N ASN A 180 17.02 -26.61 4.63
CA ASN A 180 16.82 -26.72 6.08
C ASN A 180 17.61 -27.88 6.72
N LYS A 181 18.40 -28.63 5.98
CA LYS A 181 19.25 -29.70 6.50
C LYS A 181 20.45 -29.10 7.23
N LYS A 182 20.66 -29.53 8.47
CA LYS A 182 21.57 -28.88 9.41
C LYS A 182 23.06 -28.93 9.06
N ASP A 183 23.54 -29.73 8.08
CA ASP A 183 24.95 -30.02 7.84
C ASP A 183 25.41 -29.89 6.36
N ILE A 184 24.79 -29.03 5.56
CA ILE A 184 25.25 -28.84 4.19
C ILE A 184 26.33 -27.74 4.17
N ASN A 185 27.52 -28.08 3.71
CA ASN A 185 28.51 -27.09 3.33
C ASN A 185 28.06 -26.40 2.05
N ILE A 186 27.57 -25.15 2.20
CA ILE A 186 26.95 -24.34 1.14
C ILE A 186 27.93 -24.14 -0.04
N GLU A 187 29.21 -23.93 0.22
CA GLU A 187 30.22 -23.73 -0.82
C GLU A 187 30.37 -24.98 -1.71
N LYS A 188 30.39 -26.16 -1.05
CA LYS A 188 30.49 -27.44 -1.75
C LYS A 188 29.23 -27.75 -2.58
N GLU A 189 28.08 -27.39 -2.05
CA GLU A 189 26.80 -27.55 -2.75
C GLU A 189 26.71 -26.64 -3.98
N ILE A 190 27.06 -25.36 -3.86
CA ILE A 190 27.11 -24.41 -4.98
C ILE A 190 28.06 -24.94 -6.06
N LEU A 191 29.24 -25.44 -5.67
CA LEU A 191 30.22 -25.99 -6.63
C LEU A 191 29.65 -27.21 -7.36
N ASN A 192 28.96 -28.11 -6.65
CA ASN A 192 28.35 -29.30 -7.25
C ASN A 192 27.22 -28.94 -8.22
N GLN A 193 26.34 -28.00 -7.83
CA GLN A 193 25.26 -27.52 -8.70
C GLN A 193 25.81 -26.81 -9.93
N ALA A 194 26.83 -25.98 -9.78
CA ALA A 194 27.49 -25.32 -10.91
C ALA A 194 28.11 -26.31 -11.90
N LYS A 195 28.81 -27.36 -11.41
CA LYS A 195 29.37 -28.44 -12.24
C LYS A 195 28.28 -29.23 -12.97
N ALA A 196 27.21 -29.60 -12.26
CA ALA A 196 26.08 -30.30 -12.85
C ALA A 196 25.35 -29.46 -13.92
N GLY A 197 25.15 -28.16 -13.64
CA GLY A 197 24.58 -27.22 -14.62
C GLY A 197 25.45 -27.03 -15.87
N LEU A 198 26.77 -26.93 -15.70
CA LEU A 198 27.71 -26.85 -16.82
C LEU A 198 27.67 -28.12 -17.66
N LYS A 199 27.72 -29.30 -17.05
CA LYS A 199 27.64 -30.58 -17.74
C LYS A 199 26.35 -30.69 -18.57
N ASN A 200 25.20 -30.36 -17.97
CA ASN A 200 23.93 -30.36 -18.67
C ASN A 200 23.90 -29.38 -19.87
N ARG A 201 24.48 -28.19 -19.72
CA ARG A 201 24.60 -27.23 -20.83
C ARG A 201 25.48 -27.75 -21.97
N LEU A 202 26.62 -28.32 -21.65
CA LEU A 202 27.53 -28.92 -22.63
C LEU A 202 26.86 -30.05 -23.42
N GLU A 203 26.20 -30.98 -22.72
CA GLU A 203 25.54 -32.12 -23.34
C GLU A 203 24.30 -31.72 -24.18
N ASN A 204 23.47 -30.83 -23.66
CA ASN A 204 22.20 -30.50 -24.32
C ASN A 204 22.26 -29.34 -25.30
N PHE A 205 23.14 -28.36 -25.11
CA PHE A 205 23.18 -27.17 -25.97
C PHE A 205 24.39 -27.07 -26.87
N VAL A 206 25.57 -27.51 -26.45
CA VAL A 206 26.80 -27.38 -27.24
C VAL A 206 26.97 -28.57 -28.17
N PHE A 207 26.81 -29.78 -27.64
CA PHE A 207 27.05 -30.99 -28.48
C PHE A 207 25.89 -31.30 -29.42
N LYS A 208 24.62 -30.96 -29.10
CA LYS A 208 23.53 -31.08 -30.07
C LYS A 208 23.62 -30.13 -31.25
N LYS A 209 24.17 -28.91 -31.06
CA LYS A 209 24.41 -27.97 -32.16
C LYS A 209 25.51 -28.45 -33.13
N LYS A 210 26.46 -29.26 -32.70
CA LYS A 210 27.47 -29.86 -33.59
C LYS A 210 26.94 -31.06 -34.37
N LYS A 211 25.98 -31.82 -33.85
CA LYS A 211 25.36 -32.95 -34.58
C LYS A 211 24.41 -32.52 -35.73
N ASN A 212 23.90 -31.30 -35.71
CA ASN A 212 23.03 -30.77 -36.77
C ASN A 212 23.77 -29.96 -37.86
N LYS A 213 25.10 -30.00 -37.87
CA LYS A 213 25.95 -29.33 -38.89
C LYS A 213 26.78 -30.30 -39.75
N PHE A 214 26.43 -31.59 -39.73
CA PHE A 214 26.98 -32.57 -40.69
C PHE A 214 25.82 -33.34 -41.35
#